data_0a25f18bd7feaf5111816e90a9bc29de
#
_entry.id   0a25f18bd7feaf5111816e90a9bc29de
#
_cell.length_a   1.000
_cell.length_b   1.000
_cell.length_c   1.000
_cell.angle_alpha   90.00
_cell.angle_beta   90.00
_cell.angle_gamma   90.00
#
_symmetry.space_group_name_H-M   'P 1'
#
loop_
_entity.id
_entity.type
_entity.pdbx_description
1 polymer ?
#
loop_
_entity_poly.entity_id
_entity_poly.type
_entity_poly.pdbx_seq_one_letter_code
_entity_poly.pdbx_strand_id
1 'polypeptide(L)'
;MSDTYDLIILGSGPGGYVAAIRASQLGLKVAIVERELLGGICLNWGCIPTKALLRSAEIFHYMQHAKDYGLAAEKISADLNAVVARSRGVAKQLKIGRAHV
;
A
#
# COMPACT_ATOMS: atom_id res chain seq x y z
N MET A 1 32.37 16.39 -3.33
CA MET A 1 32.39 15.14 -4.10
C MET A 1 31.05 14.96 -4.78
N SER A 2 31.04 14.78 -6.07
CA SER A 2 29.80 14.58 -6.81
C SER A 2 29.48 13.09 -6.96
N ASP A 3 28.23 12.73 -6.68
CA ASP A 3 27.75 11.38 -6.94
C ASP A 3 27.23 11.28 -8.36
N THR A 4 27.50 10.17 -8.99
CA THR A 4 27.05 9.87 -10.35
C THR A 4 26.08 8.69 -10.30
N TYR A 5 24.95 8.79 -10.98
CA TYR A 5 23.95 7.75 -11.06
C TYR A 5 23.69 7.37 -12.52
N ASP A 6 23.41 6.08 -12.74
CA ASP A 6 23.02 5.60 -14.07
C ASP A 6 21.59 6.01 -14.41
N LEU A 7 20.72 6.09 -13.38
CA LEU A 7 19.32 6.44 -13.54
C LEU A 7 18.84 7.23 -12.34
N ILE A 8 18.18 8.35 -12.59
CA ILE A 8 17.53 9.16 -11.56
C ILE A 8 16.04 9.21 -11.89
N ILE A 9 15.21 8.87 -10.90
CA ILE A 9 13.76 8.81 -11.05
C ILE A 9 13.14 9.92 -10.21
N LEU A 10 12.31 10.74 -10.83
CA LEU A 10 11.56 11.78 -10.13
C LEU A 10 10.18 11.25 -9.79
N GLY A 11 9.91 11.10 -8.49
CA GLY A 11 8.67 10.56 -7.97
C GLY A 11 8.78 9.08 -7.64
N SER A 12 8.29 8.70 -6.47
CA SER A 12 8.38 7.33 -5.94
C SER A 12 7.03 6.61 -5.92
N GLY A 13 6.11 6.98 -6.81
CA GLY A 13 4.86 6.26 -7.01
C GLY A 13 5.09 4.88 -7.65
N PRO A 14 4.02 4.14 -7.99
CA PRO A 14 4.15 2.78 -8.51
C PRO A 14 5.05 2.65 -9.73
N GLY A 15 5.00 3.60 -10.65
CA GLY A 15 5.90 3.62 -11.80
C GLY A 15 7.35 3.84 -11.40
N GLY A 16 7.57 4.77 -10.47
CA GLY A 16 8.91 5.14 -10.02
C GLY A 16 9.60 4.05 -9.21
N TYR A 17 8.96 3.54 -8.15
CA TYR A 17 9.62 2.53 -7.32
C TYR A 17 9.80 1.20 -8.03
N VAL A 18 8.85 0.82 -8.89
CA VAL A 18 8.99 -0.42 -9.69
C VAL A 18 10.17 -0.30 -10.65
N ALA A 19 10.29 0.82 -11.35
CA ALA A 19 11.42 1.08 -12.25
C ALA A 19 12.74 1.08 -11.50
N ALA A 20 12.79 1.72 -10.33
CA ALA A 20 14.01 1.78 -9.51
C ALA A 20 14.46 0.39 -9.04
N ILE A 21 13.52 -0.41 -8.56
CA ILE A 21 13.81 -1.77 -8.10
C ILE A 21 14.36 -2.59 -9.26
N ARG A 22 13.71 -2.55 -10.41
CA ARG A 22 14.14 -3.33 -11.57
C ARG A 22 15.50 -2.87 -12.09
N ALA A 23 15.73 -1.57 -12.20
CA ALA A 23 17.01 -1.02 -12.61
C ALA A 23 18.13 -1.44 -11.64
N SER A 24 17.85 -1.40 -10.34
CA SER A 24 18.78 -1.84 -9.31
C SER A 24 19.11 -3.33 -9.43
N GLN A 25 18.10 -4.16 -9.69
CA GLN A 25 18.30 -5.59 -9.93
C GLN A 25 19.18 -5.88 -11.15
N LEU A 26 19.15 -4.98 -12.13
CA LEU A 26 19.97 -5.08 -13.32
C LEU A 26 21.39 -4.51 -13.14
N GLY A 27 21.73 -4.10 -11.94
CA GLY A 27 23.08 -3.63 -11.60
C GLY A 27 23.32 -2.14 -11.83
N LEU A 28 22.27 -1.36 -12.14
CA LEU A 28 22.40 0.08 -12.29
C LEU A 28 22.46 0.78 -10.95
N LYS A 29 23.21 1.88 -10.89
CA LYS A 29 23.22 2.77 -9.74
C LYS A 29 22.05 3.74 -9.88
N VAL A 30 21.02 3.60 -9.03
CA VAL A 30 19.74 4.31 -9.15
C VAL A 30 19.52 5.23 -7.97
N ALA A 31 18.91 6.38 -8.22
CA ALA A 31 18.40 7.28 -7.20
C ALA A 31 16.96 7.63 -7.48
N ILE A 32 16.17 7.75 -6.42
CA ILE A 32 14.79 8.24 -6.48
C ILE A 32 14.73 9.56 -5.73
N VAL A 33 14.10 10.55 -6.35
CA VAL A 33 13.84 11.85 -5.73
C VAL A 33 12.35 11.94 -5.40
N GLU A 34 12.03 12.08 -4.12
CA GLU A 34 10.65 12.17 -3.62
C GLU A 34 10.53 13.36 -2.68
N ARG A 35 9.53 14.20 -2.92
CA ARG A 35 9.32 15.41 -2.10
C ARG A 35 8.45 15.21 -0.86
N GLU A 36 7.71 14.10 -0.78
CA GLU A 36 6.79 13.83 0.33
C GLU A 36 7.05 12.43 0.91
N LEU A 37 6.13 11.49 0.70
CA LEU A 37 6.24 10.15 1.24
C LEU A 37 6.60 9.14 0.15
N LEU A 38 7.53 8.27 0.46
CA LEU A 38 7.88 7.18 -0.45
C LEU A 38 6.66 6.31 -0.76
N GLY A 39 6.54 5.88 -2.01
CA GLY A 39 5.44 5.07 -2.49
C GLY A 39 4.36 5.85 -3.23
N GLY A 40 4.35 7.17 -3.12
CA GLY A 40 3.42 8.04 -3.82
C GLY A 40 1.99 7.96 -3.31
N ILE A 41 1.07 8.46 -4.12
CA ILE A 41 -0.35 8.55 -3.77
C ILE A 41 -0.98 7.17 -3.59
N CYS A 42 -0.72 6.25 -4.50
CA CYS A 42 -1.33 4.92 -4.48
C CYS A 42 -1.06 4.19 -3.15
N LEU A 43 0.19 4.17 -2.71
CA LEU A 43 0.58 3.49 -1.48
C LEU A 43 0.08 4.21 -0.23
N ASN A 44 0.18 5.53 -0.19
CA ASN A 44 -0.07 6.30 1.03
C ASN A 44 -1.51 6.77 1.18
N TRP A 45 -2.17 7.20 0.09
CA TRP A 45 -3.48 7.83 0.15
C TRP A 45 -4.49 7.30 -0.87
N GLY A 46 -4.11 6.37 -1.73
CA GLY A 46 -4.93 5.93 -2.85
C GLY A 46 -5.24 4.44 -2.81
N CYS A 47 -4.72 3.71 -3.79
CA CYS A 47 -5.10 2.32 -4.09
C CYS A 47 -4.98 1.38 -2.89
N ILE A 48 -3.87 1.43 -2.18
CA ILE A 48 -3.58 0.47 -1.10
C ILE A 48 -4.51 0.67 0.10
N PRO A 49 -4.58 1.87 0.71
CA PRO A 49 -5.54 2.06 1.80
C PRO A 49 -7.00 1.93 1.36
N THR A 50 -7.33 2.34 0.13
CA THR A 50 -8.68 2.17 -0.41
C THR A 50 -9.07 0.70 -0.50
N LYS A 51 -8.20 -0.15 -1.04
CA LYS A 51 -8.46 -1.59 -1.13
C LYS A 51 -8.59 -2.23 0.25
N ALA A 52 -7.78 -1.80 1.21
CA ALA A 52 -7.89 -2.29 2.58
C ALA A 52 -9.24 -1.93 3.21
N LEU A 53 -9.72 -0.71 2.98
CA LEU A 53 -11.04 -0.28 3.44
C LEU A 53 -12.17 -1.05 2.76
N LEU A 54 -12.07 -1.25 1.45
CA LEU A 54 -13.05 -2.01 0.68
C LEU A 54 -13.12 -3.46 1.13
N ARG A 55 -11.99 -4.06 1.48
CA ARG A 55 -11.99 -5.44 2.00
C ARG A 55 -12.71 -5.53 3.34
N SER A 56 -12.50 -4.57 4.22
CA SER A 56 -13.24 -4.51 5.49
C SER A 56 -14.74 -4.35 5.27
N ALA A 57 -15.13 -3.49 4.32
CA ALA A 57 -16.53 -3.29 3.97
C ALA A 57 -17.14 -4.56 3.37
N GLU A 58 -16.42 -5.28 2.53
CA GLU A 58 -16.86 -6.54 1.94
C GLU A 58 -17.13 -7.60 3.01
N ILE A 59 -16.20 -7.75 3.95
CA ILE A 59 -16.35 -8.71 5.05
C ILE A 59 -17.55 -8.33 5.93
N PHE A 60 -17.71 -7.06 6.24
CA PHE A 60 -18.88 -6.57 6.99
C PHE A 60 -20.19 -6.90 6.26
N HIS A 61 -20.23 -6.70 4.95
CA HIS A 61 -21.39 -7.06 4.14
C HIS A 61 -21.68 -8.57 4.21
N TYR A 62 -20.66 -9.42 4.13
CA TYR A 62 -20.83 -10.86 4.28
C TYR A 62 -21.38 -11.23 5.65
N MET A 63 -20.92 -10.57 6.71
CA MET A 63 -21.44 -10.81 8.06
C MET A 63 -22.93 -10.48 8.16
N GLN A 64 -23.37 -9.40 7.51
CA GLN A 64 -24.77 -8.99 7.48
C GLN A 64 -25.66 -9.96 6.65
N HIS A 65 -25.07 -10.67 5.72
CA HIS A 65 -25.73 -11.58 4.78
C HIS A 65 -25.31 -13.04 5.01
N ALA A 66 -24.90 -13.37 6.22
CA ALA A 66 -24.39 -14.70 6.57
C ALA A 66 -25.36 -15.83 6.21
N LYS A 67 -26.66 -15.60 6.32
CA LYS A 67 -27.69 -16.59 6.00
C LYS A 67 -27.63 -17.09 4.57
N ASP A 68 -27.22 -16.22 3.62
CA ASP A 68 -27.13 -16.57 2.20
C ASP A 68 -26.08 -17.66 1.97
N TYR A 69 -25.17 -17.83 2.91
CA TYR A 69 -24.07 -18.80 2.87
C TYR A 69 -24.25 -19.96 3.86
N GLY A 70 -25.44 -20.09 4.44
CA GLY A 70 -25.68 -21.13 5.44
C GLY A 70 -25.00 -20.86 6.78
N LEU A 71 -24.63 -19.63 7.05
CA LEU A 71 -23.92 -19.24 8.26
C LEU A 71 -24.79 -18.37 9.16
N ALA A 72 -24.40 -18.26 10.43
CA ALA A 72 -25.05 -17.39 11.38
C ALA A 72 -24.03 -16.42 11.98
N ALA A 73 -24.43 -15.17 12.13
CA ALA A 73 -23.63 -14.14 12.76
C ALA A 73 -24.53 -13.27 13.62
N GLU A 74 -24.11 -13.00 14.86
CA GLU A 74 -24.85 -12.20 15.82
C GLU A 74 -24.00 -11.03 16.30
N LYS A 75 -24.66 -9.96 16.76
CA LYS A 75 -24.00 -8.77 17.34
C LYS A 75 -22.95 -8.17 16.41
N ILE A 76 -23.29 -8.07 15.16
CA ILE A 76 -22.39 -7.51 14.13
C ILE A 76 -22.22 -6.02 14.38
N SER A 77 -20.97 -5.57 14.43
CA SER A 77 -20.66 -4.16 14.62
C SER A 77 -19.40 -3.80 13.84
N ALA A 78 -19.18 -2.52 13.62
CA ALA A 78 -17.98 -2.00 12.98
C ALA A 78 -17.36 -0.93 13.88
N ASP A 79 -16.05 -1.03 14.06
CA ASP A 79 -15.24 -0.01 14.72
C ASP A 79 -14.46 0.74 13.62
N LEU A 80 -14.91 1.94 13.29
CA LEU A 80 -14.32 2.73 12.23
C LEU A 80 -12.84 3.05 12.51
N ASN A 81 -12.50 3.33 13.76
CA ASN A 81 -11.12 3.61 14.13
C ASN A 81 -10.21 2.41 13.86
N ALA A 82 -10.67 1.21 14.19
CA ALA A 82 -9.92 -0.02 13.91
C ALA A 82 -9.80 -0.30 12.41
N VAL A 83 -10.85 -0.04 11.64
CA VAL A 83 -10.85 -0.18 10.17
C VAL A 83 -9.82 0.76 9.54
N VAL A 84 -9.82 2.01 9.95
CA VAL A 84 -8.86 3.01 9.46
C VAL A 84 -7.43 2.65 9.89
N ALA A 85 -7.23 2.26 11.15
CA ALA A 85 -5.91 1.86 11.65
C ALA A 85 -5.35 0.67 10.86
N ARG A 86 -6.19 -0.31 10.52
CA ARG A 86 -5.77 -1.43 9.68
C ARG A 86 -5.32 -0.96 8.29
N SER A 87 -6.06 -0.04 7.66
CA SER A 87 -5.68 0.48 6.34
C SER A 87 -4.34 1.20 6.37
N ARG A 88 -4.07 1.95 7.43
CA ARG A 88 -2.78 2.62 7.62
C ARG A 88 -1.66 1.61 7.87
N GLY A 89 -1.93 0.55 8.63
CA GLY A 89 -0.98 -0.53 8.89
C GLY A 89 -0.58 -1.29 7.64
N VAL A 90 -1.54 -1.57 6.76
CA VAL A 90 -1.27 -2.24 5.48
C VAL A 90 -0.36 -1.36 4.60
N ALA A 91 -0.67 -0.08 4.48
CA ALA A 91 0.16 0.85 3.72
C ALA A 91 1.58 0.93 4.27
N LYS A 92 1.72 1.03 5.60
CA LYS A 92 3.03 1.07 6.27
C LYS A 92 3.84 -0.20 6.01
N GLN A 93 3.20 -1.36 6.08
CA GLN A 93 3.84 -2.65 5.88
C GLN A 93 4.43 -2.78 4.47
N LEU A 94 3.67 -2.39 3.46
CA LEU A 94 4.12 -2.41 2.07
C LEU A 94 5.23 -1.40 1.82
N LYS A 95 5.17 -0.25 2.47
CA LYS A 95 6.22 0.77 2.37
C LYS A 95 7.55 0.26 2.94
N ILE A 96 7.52 -0.40 4.09
CA ILE A 96 8.72 -1.00 4.70
C ILE A 96 9.32 -2.06 3.78
N GLY A 97 8.49 -2.92 3.20
CA GLY A 97 8.93 -3.94 2.25
C GLY A 97 9.69 -3.34 1.07
N ARG A 98 9.24 -2.22 0.57
CA ARG A 98 9.91 -1.53 -0.55
C ARG A 98 11.23 -0.88 -0.14
N ALA A 99 11.34 -0.45 1.11
CA ALA A 99 12.57 0.17 1.60
C ALA A 99 13.74 -0.81 1.72
N HIS A 100 13.46 -2.10 1.77
CA HIS A 100 14.49 -3.15 1.91
C HIS A 100 14.93 -3.76 0.58
N VAL A 101 14.46 -3.24 -0.52
CA VAL A 101 14.84 -3.70 -1.86
C VAL A 101 15.86 -2.77 -2.48
#